data_9661aa8655e526b4064a2f4e0d21e6b0
#
_entry.id   9661aa8655e526b4064a2f4e0d21e6b0
#
_cell.length_a   1.000
_cell.length_b   1.000
_cell.length_c   1.000
_cell.angle_alpha   90.00
_cell.angle_beta   90.00
_cell.angle_gamma   90.00
#
_symmetry.space_group_name_H-M   'P 1'
#
loop_
_entity.id
_entity.type
_entity.pdbx_description
1 polymer ?
#
loop_
_entity_poly.entity_id
_entity_poly.type
_entity_poly.pdbx_seq_one_letter_code
_entity_poly.pdbx_strand_id
1 'polypeptide(L)'
;MNMMTETTFSHDSDLEEAVIGACMIERAAMPLVADKLRPEMFYEEKNLEIFAALQSMYRSAKSIDTITLKNELAARGKLDAVGGPYELLRISSKVSSSAHLEYHALILRQLHTRRIMRTGFQQLLAFSADESMDIDDILVEAHRLLEGLEDESGVADHLRSIDRLMDDTLAEVEQRLSLIHISEPTRHAQIS
;
A
#
# COMPACT_ATOMS: atom_id res chain seq x y z
N MET A 1 24.48 -8.33 -28.31
CA MET A 1 23.11 -8.85 -28.49
C MET A 1 22.22 -8.05 -27.54
N ASN A 2 21.68 -6.97 -28.09
CA ASN A 2 21.02 -5.90 -27.33
C ASN A 2 19.56 -6.31 -27.11
N MET A 3 19.27 -6.92 -25.96
CA MET A 3 17.88 -7.01 -25.50
C MET A 3 17.55 -5.73 -24.73
N MET A 4 17.22 -4.66 -25.48
CA MET A 4 16.36 -3.61 -24.97
C MET A 4 14.98 -4.26 -24.77
N THR A 5 14.76 -4.87 -23.62
CA THR A 5 13.42 -5.20 -23.16
C THR A 5 12.70 -3.86 -22.99
N GLU A 6 11.70 -3.63 -23.83
CA GLU A 6 10.72 -2.56 -23.65
C GLU A 6 10.30 -2.57 -22.17
N THR A 7 10.53 -1.45 -21.51
CA THR A 7 10.26 -1.27 -20.10
C THR A 7 8.75 -1.14 -19.93
N THR A 8 8.02 -2.24 -20.11
CA THR A 8 6.59 -2.28 -19.80
C THR A 8 6.47 -2.15 -18.29
N PHE A 9 6.05 -0.98 -17.83
CA PHE A 9 5.76 -0.77 -16.42
C PHE A 9 4.66 -1.74 -15.99
N SER A 10 4.86 -2.37 -14.83
CA SER A 10 3.84 -3.26 -14.27
C SER A 10 2.61 -2.44 -13.87
N HIS A 11 1.59 -2.47 -14.72
CA HIS A 11 0.29 -1.85 -14.46
C HIS A 11 -0.82 -2.76 -15.00
N ASP A 12 -2.02 -2.57 -14.49
CA ASP A 12 -3.23 -3.25 -14.92
C ASP A 12 -4.37 -2.25 -14.88
N SER A 13 -4.70 -1.70 -16.05
CA SER A 13 -5.71 -0.67 -16.20
C SER A 13 -7.12 -1.20 -15.87
N ASP A 14 -7.41 -2.46 -16.18
CA ASP A 14 -8.70 -3.08 -15.86
C ASP A 14 -8.87 -3.27 -14.35
N LEU A 15 -7.78 -3.61 -13.66
CA LEU A 15 -7.76 -3.72 -12.21
C LEU A 15 -7.98 -2.34 -11.54
N GLU A 16 -7.33 -1.29 -12.04
CA GLU A 16 -7.51 0.07 -11.56
C GLU A 16 -8.96 0.52 -11.71
N GLU A 17 -9.54 0.32 -12.90
CA GLU A 17 -10.94 0.65 -13.17
C GLU A 17 -11.91 -0.18 -12.32
N ALA A 18 -11.59 -1.46 -12.03
CA ALA A 18 -12.41 -2.30 -11.17
C ALA A 18 -12.45 -1.76 -9.72
N VAL A 19 -11.33 -1.29 -9.19
CA VAL A 19 -11.28 -0.67 -7.85
C VAL A 19 -12.07 0.63 -7.81
N ILE A 20 -11.88 1.51 -8.80
CA ILE A 20 -12.59 2.78 -8.90
C ILE A 20 -14.08 2.54 -9.05
N GLY A 21 -14.49 1.65 -9.97
CA GLY A 21 -15.88 1.32 -10.20
C GLY A 21 -16.59 0.78 -8.97
N ALA A 22 -15.94 -0.10 -8.21
CA ALA A 22 -16.47 -0.61 -6.94
C ALA A 22 -16.69 0.54 -5.93
N CYS A 23 -15.74 1.48 -5.83
CA CYS A 23 -15.86 2.66 -4.95
C CYS A 23 -16.99 3.62 -5.38
N MET A 24 -17.34 3.64 -6.67
CA MET A 24 -18.42 4.48 -7.19
C MET A 24 -19.82 3.91 -6.94
N ILE A 25 -19.96 2.57 -6.98
CA ILE A 25 -21.27 1.91 -6.89
C ILE A 25 -21.64 1.46 -5.49
N GLU A 26 -20.66 1.23 -4.61
CA GLU A 26 -20.90 0.62 -3.29
C GLU A 26 -20.36 1.50 -2.16
N ARG A 27 -21.26 1.93 -1.27
CA ARG A 27 -20.91 2.81 -0.13
C ARG A 27 -19.90 2.19 0.83
N ALA A 28 -19.92 0.86 0.97
CA ALA A 28 -19.01 0.13 1.84
C ALA A 28 -17.60 -0.04 1.23
N ALA A 29 -17.40 0.28 -0.05
CA ALA A 29 -16.13 0.08 -0.75
C ALA A 29 -15.03 1.05 -0.28
N MET A 30 -15.34 2.35 -0.21
CA MET A 30 -14.33 3.35 0.20
C MET A 30 -13.72 3.09 1.59
N PRO A 31 -14.47 2.76 2.65
CA PRO A 31 -13.90 2.39 3.94
C PRO A 31 -12.88 1.25 3.89
N LEU A 32 -13.04 0.29 2.98
CA LEU A 32 -12.15 -0.87 2.87
C LEU A 32 -10.79 -0.53 2.26
N VAL A 33 -10.71 0.55 1.45
CA VAL A 33 -9.52 0.87 0.66
C VAL A 33 -8.93 2.26 0.94
N ALA A 34 -9.66 3.17 1.58
CA ALA A 34 -9.26 4.57 1.76
C ALA A 34 -7.92 4.73 2.50
N ASP A 35 -7.63 3.85 3.46
CA ASP A 35 -6.38 3.84 4.22
C ASP A 35 -5.30 2.94 3.60
N LYS A 36 -5.70 2.07 2.66
CA LYS A 36 -4.79 1.09 2.02
C LYS A 36 -4.25 1.58 0.68
N LEU A 37 -5.00 2.45 0.00
CA LEU A 37 -4.65 2.99 -1.31
C LEU A 37 -4.45 4.49 -1.26
N ARG A 38 -3.49 4.94 -2.07
CA ARG A 38 -3.24 6.36 -2.36
C ARG A 38 -3.39 6.60 -3.85
N PRO A 39 -3.73 7.83 -4.28
CA PRO A 39 -3.87 8.17 -5.70
C PRO A 39 -2.64 7.79 -6.54
N GLU A 40 -1.43 7.98 -5.98
CA GLU A 40 -0.14 7.70 -6.64
C GLU A 40 0.06 6.21 -6.96
N MET A 41 -0.74 5.32 -6.36
CA MET A 41 -0.71 3.88 -6.65
C MET A 41 -1.35 3.52 -7.99
N PHE A 42 -2.15 4.45 -8.57
CA PHE A 42 -2.72 4.29 -9.90
C PHE A 42 -1.73 4.74 -10.96
N TYR A 43 -1.56 3.96 -12.01
CA TYR A 43 -0.63 4.25 -13.09
C TYR A 43 -1.22 5.21 -14.12
N GLU A 44 -2.50 4.99 -14.46
CA GLU A 44 -3.23 5.85 -15.39
C GLU A 44 -3.58 7.17 -14.71
N GLU A 45 -3.13 8.30 -15.29
CA GLU A 45 -3.38 9.63 -14.72
C GLU A 45 -4.87 9.91 -14.50
N LYS A 46 -5.73 9.46 -15.43
CA LYS A 46 -7.19 9.59 -15.28
C LYS A 46 -7.71 8.86 -14.03
N ASN A 47 -7.19 7.66 -13.76
CA ASN A 47 -7.59 6.83 -12.62
C ASN A 47 -7.07 7.41 -11.31
N LEU A 48 -5.85 7.94 -11.30
CA LEU A 48 -5.28 8.70 -10.19
C LEU A 48 -6.19 9.88 -9.80
N GLU A 49 -6.58 10.71 -10.76
CA GLU A 49 -7.42 11.88 -10.52
C GLU A 49 -8.83 11.51 -10.03
N ILE A 50 -9.42 10.44 -10.58
CA ILE A 50 -10.72 9.94 -10.12
C ILE A 50 -10.61 9.44 -8.68
N PHE A 51 -9.59 8.63 -8.35
CA PHE A 51 -9.42 8.10 -7.00
C PHE A 51 -9.11 9.21 -5.98
N ALA A 52 -8.32 10.22 -6.36
CA ALA A 52 -8.06 11.40 -5.53
C ALA A 52 -9.35 12.17 -5.20
N ALA A 53 -10.26 12.28 -6.17
CA ALA A 53 -11.57 12.89 -5.94
C ALA A 53 -12.43 12.03 -5.00
N LEU A 54 -12.51 10.72 -5.21
CA LEU A 54 -13.23 9.77 -4.35
C LEU A 54 -12.72 9.82 -2.89
N GLN A 55 -11.40 9.79 -2.70
CA GLN A 55 -10.79 9.84 -1.37
C GLN A 55 -11.08 11.16 -0.65
N SER A 56 -11.03 12.29 -1.36
CA SER A 56 -11.37 13.59 -0.81
C SER A 56 -12.86 13.69 -0.42
N MET A 57 -13.75 13.17 -1.27
CA MET A 57 -15.19 13.12 -0.97
C MET A 57 -15.46 12.26 0.27
N TYR A 58 -14.80 11.11 0.36
CA TYR A 58 -14.91 10.23 1.52
C TYR A 58 -14.42 10.91 2.81
N ARG A 59 -13.24 11.54 2.80
CA ARG A 59 -12.72 12.30 3.96
C ARG A 59 -13.61 13.47 4.38
N SER A 60 -14.33 14.06 3.43
CA SER A 60 -15.27 15.14 3.68
C SER A 60 -16.69 14.65 3.99
N ALA A 61 -16.89 13.35 4.19
CA ALA A 61 -18.19 12.70 4.43
C ALA A 61 -19.26 13.04 3.38
N LYS A 62 -18.85 13.34 2.14
CA LYS A 62 -19.75 13.57 1.01
C LYS A 62 -20.31 12.24 0.50
N SER A 63 -21.55 12.26 0.00
CA SER A 63 -22.10 11.09 -0.71
C SER A 63 -21.32 10.81 -1.98
N ILE A 64 -20.99 9.55 -2.21
CA ILE A 64 -20.27 9.09 -3.40
C ILE A 64 -21.27 8.36 -4.30
N ASP A 65 -21.44 8.89 -5.49
CA ASP A 65 -22.15 8.32 -6.63
C ASP A 65 -21.61 8.97 -7.92
N THR A 66 -22.00 8.45 -9.08
CA THR A 66 -21.50 8.94 -10.38
C THR A 66 -21.82 10.43 -10.61
N ILE A 67 -22.94 10.94 -10.10
CA ILE A 67 -23.35 12.33 -10.30
C ILE A 67 -22.54 13.26 -9.40
N THR A 68 -22.40 12.92 -8.13
CA THR A 68 -21.65 13.71 -7.16
C THR A 68 -20.16 13.73 -7.49
N LEU A 69 -19.60 12.59 -7.93
CA LEU A 69 -18.22 12.49 -8.39
C LEU A 69 -17.97 13.34 -9.64
N LYS A 70 -18.88 13.30 -10.63
CA LYS A 70 -18.83 14.19 -11.81
C LYS A 70 -18.74 15.66 -11.40
N ASN A 71 -19.60 16.09 -10.47
CA ASN A 71 -19.63 17.47 -10.01
C ASN A 71 -18.34 17.85 -9.24
N GLU A 72 -17.80 16.94 -8.44
CA GLU A 72 -16.53 17.14 -7.73
C GLU A 72 -15.36 17.30 -8.72
N LEU A 73 -15.28 16.44 -9.74
CA LEU A 73 -14.26 16.52 -10.80
C LEU A 73 -14.40 17.79 -11.64
N ALA A 74 -15.63 18.22 -11.94
CA ALA A 74 -15.88 19.48 -12.62
C ALA A 74 -15.44 20.70 -11.78
N ALA A 75 -15.73 20.69 -10.47
CA ALA A 75 -15.29 21.74 -9.55
C ALA A 75 -13.77 21.83 -9.42
N ARG A 76 -13.07 20.70 -9.61
CA ARG A 76 -11.58 20.62 -9.65
C ARG A 76 -11.01 20.97 -11.03
N GLY A 77 -11.83 21.18 -12.06
CA GLY A 77 -11.38 21.39 -13.42
C GLY A 77 -10.73 20.15 -14.07
N LYS A 78 -11.00 18.95 -13.54
CA LYS A 78 -10.40 17.69 -13.99
C LYS A 78 -11.35 16.79 -14.79
N LEU A 79 -12.62 17.17 -14.93
CA LEU A 79 -13.63 16.33 -15.57
C LEU A 79 -13.25 15.95 -17.03
N ASP A 80 -12.75 16.89 -17.80
CA ASP A 80 -12.36 16.62 -19.20
C ASP A 80 -11.09 15.77 -19.27
N ALA A 81 -10.14 15.97 -18.36
CA ALA A 81 -8.89 15.20 -18.28
C ALA A 81 -9.14 13.72 -17.98
N VAL A 82 -10.17 13.38 -17.22
CA VAL A 82 -10.54 12.00 -16.92
C VAL A 82 -11.42 11.34 -17.98
N GLY A 83 -11.74 12.02 -19.08
CA GLY A 83 -12.57 11.51 -20.18
C GLY A 83 -14.05 11.86 -20.05
N GLY A 84 -14.41 12.80 -19.19
CA GLY A 84 -15.75 13.33 -19.04
C GLY A 84 -16.75 12.39 -18.37
N PRO A 85 -18.05 12.76 -18.39
CA PRO A 85 -19.09 11.96 -17.72
C PRO A 85 -19.27 10.56 -18.30
N TYR A 86 -18.99 10.39 -19.59
CA TYR A 86 -19.11 9.10 -20.25
C TYR A 86 -18.13 8.07 -19.69
N GLU A 87 -16.90 8.48 -19.42
CA GLU A 87 -15.86 7.59 -18.87
C GLU A 87 -16.24 7.12 -17.45
N LEU A 88 -16.77 8.01 -16.61
CA LEU A 88 -17.25 7.66 -15.28
C LEU A 88 -18.37 6.62 -15.34
N LEU A 89 -19.31 6.81 -16.28
CA LEU A 89 -20.39 5.85 -16.48
C LEU A 89 -19.87 4.50 -16.99
N ARG A 90 -18.89 4.53 -17.92
CA ARG A 90 -18.25 3.32 -18.46
C ARG A 90 -17.56 2.52 -17.34
N ILE A 91 -16.77 3.19 -16.50
CA ILE A 91 -16.07 2.54 -15.37
C ILE A 91 -17.07 1.96 -14.38
N SER A 92 -18.10 2.72 -13.98
CA SER A 92 -19.11 2.23 -13.04
C SER A 92 -19.92 1.06 -13.57
N SER A 93 -20.12 0.96 -14.89
CA SER A 93 -20.88 -0.14 -15.52
C SER A 93 -20.09 -1.43 -15.68
N LYS A 94 -18.75 -1.39 -15.63
CA LYS A 94 -17.88 -2.59 -15.69
C LYS A 94 -17.96 -3.44 -14.42
N VAL A 95 -18.32 -2.85 -13.29
CA VAL A 95 -18.26 -3.51 -11.98
C VAL A 95 -19.65 -3.83 -11.49
N SER A 96 -19.87 -5.08 -11.14
CA SER A 96 -21.14 -5.55 -10.57
C SER A 96 -21.09 -5.81 -9.06
N SER A 97 -19.89 -5.87 -8.46
CA SER A 97 -19.71 -6.22 -7.05
C SER A 97 -18.34 -5.79 -6.53
N SER A 98 -18.25 -5.41 -5.26
CA SER A 98 -17.01 -5.12 -4.54
C SER A 98 -16.40 -6.37 -3.85
N ALA A 99 -16.91 -7.57 -4.09
CA ALA A 99 -16.53 -8.80 -3.36
C ALA A 99 -15.02 -9.08 -3.30
N HIS A 100 -14.26 -8.64 -4.31
CA HIS A 100 -12.80 -8.83 -4.39
C HIS A 100 -11.99 -7.54 -4.23
N LEU A 101 -12.61 -6.46 -3.78
CA LEU A 101 -12.01 -5.13 -3.74
C LEU A 101 -10.71 -5.09 -2.91
N GLU A 102 -10.70 -5.70 -1.74
CA GLU A 102 -9.48 -5.72 -0.89
C GLU A 102 -8.32 -6.48 -1.56
N TYR A 103 -8.64 -7.58 -2.24
CA TYR A 103 -7.64 -8.32 -3.01
C TYR A 103 -7.11 -7.50 -4.20
N HIS A 104 -7.99 -6.80 -4.92
CA HIS A 104 -7.60 -5.90 -6.00
C HIS A 104 -6.74 -4.74 -5.49
N ALA A 105 -7.09 -4.16 -4.34
CA ALA A 105 -6.28 -3.12 -3.70
C ALA A 105 -4.88 -3.62 -3.32
N LEU A 106 -4.77 -4.86 -2.82
CA LEU A 106 -3.48 -5.47 -2.53
C LEU A 106 -2.62 -5.62 -3.79
N ILE A 107 -3.21 -6.07 -4.90
CA ILE A 107 -2.48 -6.21 -6.18
C ILE A 107 -2.03 -4.83 -6.68
N LEU A 108 -2.88 -3.80 -6.64
CA LEU A 108 -2.50 -2.43 -7.03
C LEU A 108 -1.31 -1.92 -6.23
N ARG A 109 -1.31 -2.11 -4.90
CA ARG A 109 -0.18 -1.76 -4.04
C ARG A 109 1.09 -2.50 -4.45
N GLN A 110 1.01 -3.80 -4.72
CA GLN A 110 2.16 -4.59 -5.18
C GLN A 110 2.71 -4.09 -6.53
N LEU A 111 1.83 -3.74 -7.48
CA LEU A 111 2.24 -3.19 -8.77
C LEU A 111 2.93 -1.83 -8.59
N HIS A 112 2.42 -0.97 -7.72
CA HIS A 112 3.04 0.30 -7.37
C HIS A 112 4.42 0.11 -6.74
N THR A 113 4.54 -0.73 -5.72
CA THR A 113 5.83 -1.05 -5.07
C THR A 113 6.86 -1.57 -6.07
N ARG A 114 6.45 -2.43 -7.02
CA ARG A 114 7.33 -2.90 -8.11
C ARG A 114 7.79 -1.77 -9.02
N ARG A 115 6.94 -0.76 -9.30
CA ARG A 115 7.34 0.42 -10.09
C ARG A 115 8.38 1.25 -9.34
N ILE A 116 8.15 1.55 -8.07
CA ILE A 116 9.10 2.29 -7.22
C ILE A 116 10.44 1.54 -7.15
N MET A 117 10.40 0.24 -6.85
CA MET A 117 11.59 -0.61 -6.77
C MET A 117 12.39 -0.57 -8.06
N ARG A 118 11.74 -0.74 -9.22
CA ARG A 118 12.42 -0.71 -10.53
C ARG A 118 13.08 0.64 -10.79
N THR A 119 12.34 1.74 -10.59
CA THR A 119 12.86 3.09 -10.83
C THR A 119 14.01 3.41 -9.88
N GLY A 120 13.89 3.09 -8.60
CA GLY A 120 14.93 3.33 -7.60
C GLY A 120 16.21 2.52 -7.88
N PHE A 121 16.08 1.23 -8.22
CA PHE A 121 17.26 0.44 -8.57
C PHE A 121 17.91 0.88 -9.88
N GLN A 122 17.14 1.34 -10.88
CA GLN A 122 17.73 1.95 -12.08
C GLN A 122 18.51 3.22 -11.75
N GLN A 123 18.02 4.04 -10.84
CA GLN A 123 18.72 5.23 -10.37
C GLN A 123 19.99 4.88 -9.60
N LEU A 124 19.95 3.93 -8.68
CA LEU A 124 21.13 3.45 -7.95
C LEU A 124 22.18 2.86 -8.90
N LEU A 125 21.73 2.14 -9.93
CA LEU A 125 22.63 1.62 -10.96
C LEU A 125 23.32 2.77 -11.73
N ALA A 126 22.60 3.84 -12.05
CA ALA A 126 23.18 5.02 -12.69
C ALA A 126 24.20 5.73 -11.77
N PHE A 127 23.87 5.88 -10.48
CA PHE A 127 24.78 6.48 -9.50
C PHE A 127 26.07 5.64 -9.34
N SER A 128 25.97 4.32 -9.32
CA SER A 128 27.12 3.43 -9.20
C SER A 128 28.05 3.46 -10.43
N ALA A 129 27.58 3.94 -11.56
CA ALA A 129 28.37 4.12 -12.79
C ALA A 129 29.01 5.52 -12.90
N ASP A 130 28.63 6.44 -12.03
CA ASP A 130 29.15 7.80 -11.98
C ASP A 130 30.35 7.86 -10.99
N GLU A 131 31.58 7.84 -11.53
CA GLU A 131 32.81 7.89 -10.73
C GLU A 131 32.97 9.21 -9.93
N SER A 132 32.17 10.22 -10.18
CA SER A 132 32.20 11.49 -9.44
C SER A 132 31.38 11.45 -8.15
N MET A 133 30.52 10.45 -7.95
CA MET A 133 29.72 10.26 -6.76
C MET A 133 30.50 9.51 -5.68
N ASP A 134 30.36 9.99 -4.43
CA ASP A 134 30.92 9.29 -3.27
C ASP A 134 30.13 8.00 -3.00
N ILE A 135 30.84 6.93 -2.66
CA ILE A 135 30.23 5.63 -2.35
C ILE A 135 29.33 5.72 -1.12
N ASP A 136 29.66 6.55 -0.14
CA ASP A 136 28.86 6.73 1.07
C ASP A 136 27.51 7.40 0.73
N ASP A 137 27.47 8.37 -0.21
CA ASP A 137 26.24 8.97 -0.67
C ASP A 137 25.34 7.97 -1.41
N ILE A 138 25.93 7.10 -2.22
CA ILE A 138 25.19 6.03 -2.91
C ILE A 138 24.58 5.05 -1.91
N LEU A 139 25.32 4.68 -0.86
CA LEU A 139 24.81 3.78 0.19
C LEU A 139 23.68 4.41 1.00
N VAL A 140 23.76 5.70 1.30
CA VAL A 140 22.68 6.45 1.95
C VAL A 140 21.41 6.44 1.10
N GLU A 141 21.53 6.66 -0.21
CA GLU A 141 20.39 6.64 -1.12
C GLU A 141 19.79 5.24 -1.27
N ALA A 142 20.64 4.20 -1.30
CA ALA A 142 20.20 2.81 -1.32
C ALA A 142 19.40 2.46 -0.05
N HIS A 143 19.88 2.90 1.11
CA HIS A 143 19.17 2.70 2.38
C HIS A 143 17.80 3.39 2.41
N ARG A 144 17.77 4.67 1.97
CA ARG A 144 16.51 5.43 1.86
C ARG A 144 15.50 4.76 0.94
N LEU A 145 15.95 4.20 -0.20
CA LEU A 145 15.08 3.45 -1.11
C LEU A 145 14.49 2.22 -0.42
N LEU A 146 15.31 1.45 0.31
CA LEU A 146 14.84 0.24 1.00
C LEU A 146 13.82 0.58 2.11
N GLU A 147 14.09 1.58 2.92
CA GLU A 147 13.14 2.06 3.94
C GLU A 147 11.80 2.48 3.31
N GLY A 148 11.84 3.23 2.21
CA GLY A 148 10.63 3.62 1.48
C GLY A 148 9.84 2.44 0.93
N LEU A 149 10.53 1.39 0.44
CA LEU A 149 9.89 0.17 -0.05
C LEU A 149 9.26 -0.67 1.08
N GLU A 150 9.86 -0.69 2.26
CA GLU A 150 9.30 -1.35 3.44
C GLU A 150 8.00 -0.69 3.88
N ASP A 151 7.97 0.65 3.94
CA ASP A 151 6.78 1.42 4.27
C ASP A 151 5.65 1.22 3.23
N GLU A 152 5.98 1.26 1.94
CA GLU A 152 5.02 1.04 0.84
C GLU A 152 4.45 -0.37 0.82
N SER A 153 5.28 -1.38 1.06
CA SER A 153 4.86 -2.79 1.02
C SER A 153 4.04 -3.22 2.22
N GLY A 154 4.09 -2.47 3.33
CA GLY A 154 3.54 -2.87 4.62
C GLY A 154 4.33 -4.01 5.29
N VAL A 155 5.51 -4.33 4.78
CA VAL A 155 6.42 -5.32 5.39
C VAL A 155 6.86 -4.83 6.77
N ALA A 156 7.07 -3.53 6.93
CA ALA A 156 7.39 -2.93 8.22
C ALA A 156 6.33 -3.23 9.30
N ASP A 157 5.04 -3.19 8.96
CA ASP A 157 3.97 -3.55 9.89
C ASP A 157 3.97 -5.05 10.22
N HIS A 158 4.34 -5.88 9.25
CA HIS A 158 4.45 -7.33 9.45
C HIS A 158 5.65 -7.69 10.34
N LEU A 159 6.79 -7.06 10.13
CA LEU A 159 7.98 -7.23 10.96
C LEU A 159 7.75 -6.73 12.38
N ARG A 160 7.16 -5.55 12.57
CA ARG A 160 6.77 -5.02 13.89
C ARG A 160 5.76 -5.91 14.60
N SER A 161 4.87 -6.56 13.85
CA SER A 161 3.92 -7.54 14.40
C SER A 161 4.63 -8.80 14.90
N ILE A 162 5.66 -9.28 14.18
CA ILE A 162 6.48 -10.42 14.57
C ILE A 162 7.32 -10.07 15.81
N ASP A 163 7.96 -8.89 15.84
CA ASP A 163 8.74 -8.42 16.99
C ASP A 163 7.88 -8.34 18.26
N ARG A 164 6.67 -7.77 18.17
CA ARG A 164 5.72 -7.74 19.28
C ARG A 164 5.32 -9.15 19.74
N LEU A 165 5.07 -10.06 18.80
CA LEU A 165 4.72 -11.44 19.11
C LEU A 165 5.89 -12.17 19.81
N MET A 166 7.13 -11.88 19.43
CA MET A 166 8.32 -12.40 20.10
C MET A 166 8.49 -11.82 21.49
N ASP A 167 8.31 -10.51 21.66
CA ASP A 167 8.40 -9.84 22.95
C ASP A 167 7.33 -10.38 23.91
N ASP A 168 6.08 -10.53 23.47
CA ASP A 168 4.99 -11.10 24.25
C ASP A 168 5.26 -12.56 24.63
N THR A 169 5.81 -13.38 23.71
CA THR A 169 6.17 -14.78 24.02
C THR A 169 7.34 -14.86 24.98
N LEU A 170 8.35 -14.01 24.85
CA LEU A 170 9.47 -13.96 25.80
C LEU A 170 8.99 -13.56 27.21
N ALA A 171 8.15 -12.52 27.31
CA ALA A 171 7.56 -12.11 28.58
C ALA A 171 6.74 -13.22 29.23
N GLU A 172 5.95 -13.98 28.47
CA GLU A 172 5.19 -15.12 28.95
C GLU A 172 6.10 -16.26 29.46
N VAL A 173 7.20 -16.55 28.75
CA VAL A 173 8.19 -17.56 29.17
C VAL A 173 8.90 -17.11 30.45
N GLU A 174 9.31 -15.87 30.56
CA GLU A 174 9.94 -15.34 31.79
C GLU A 174 8.99 -15.39 32.97
N GLN A 175 7.71 -15.06 32.78
CA GLN A 175 6.71 -15.15 33.82
C GLN A 175 6.50 -16.59 34.29
N ARG A 176 6.45 -17.57 33.37
CA ARG A 176 6.35 -18.99 33.71
C ARG A 176 7.59 -19.51 34.46
N LEU A 177 8.80 -19.09 34.06
CA LEU A 177 10.03 -19.45 34.73
C LEU A 177 10.11 -18.87 36.13
N SER A 178 9.64 -17.63 36.37
CA SER A 178 9.59 -17.02 37.68
C SER A 178 8.63 -17.75 38.63
N LEU A 179 7.51 -18.27 38.12
CA LEU A 179 6.55 -19.05 38.89
C LEU A 179 7.09 -20.44 39.29
N ILE A 180 7.96 -21.04 38.48
CA ILE A 180 8.60 -22.32 38.76
C ILE A 180 9.61 -22.18 39.92
N HIS A 181 10.33 -21.03 39.96
CA HIS A 181 11.31 -20.78 41.05
C HIS A 181 10.68 -20.54 42.44
N ILE A 182 9.40 -20.14 42.47
CA ILE A 182 8.65 -19.89 43.75
C ILE A 182 8.10 -21.18 44.35
N SER A 183 8.05 -22.27 43.58
CA SER A 183 7.40 -23.53 44.02
C SER A 183 8.36 -24.63 44.50
N GLU A 184 9.68 -24.35 44.72
CA GLU A 184 10.52 -25.30 45.44
C GLU A 184 10.24 -25.27 46.94
N PRO A 185 9.64 -26.34 47.52
CA PRO A 185 9.46 -26.41 48.97
C PRO A 185 10.82 -26.73 49.59
N THR A 186 11.33 -25.79 50.39
CA THR A 186 12.44 -26.05 51.32
C THR A 186 12.08 -27.23 52.25
N ARG A 187 12.52 -28.40 51.88
CA ARG A 187 12.52 -29.57 52.80
C ARG A 187 13.65 -29.39 53.82
N HIS A 188 13.34 -28.72 54.90
CA HIS A 188 14.17 -28.81 56.10
C HIS A 188 13.95 -30.23 56.68
N ALA A 189 14.92 -31.11 56.47
CA ALA A 189 15.06 -32.34 57.27
C ALA A 189 15.55 -31.93 58.66
N GLN A 190 14.63 -31.97 59.64
CA GLN A 190 15.00 -32.06 61.04
C GLN A 190 15.40 -33.51 61.34
N ILE A 191 16.69 -33.73 61.66
CA ILE A 191 17.20 -34.96 62.27
C ILE A 191 17.37 -34.64 63.73
N SER A 192 16.60 -35.32 64.59
CA SER A 192 16.87 -35.47 66.01
C SER A 192 17.18 -36.92 66.26
#